data_2c8bb7cc6359ea1857e45146d497277a
#
_entry.id   2c8bb7cc6359ea1857e45146d497277a
#
_cell.length_a   1.000
_cell.length_b   1.000
_cell.length_c   1.000
_cell.angle_alpha   90.00
_cell.angle_beta   90.00
_cell.angle_gamma   90.00
#
_symmetry.space_group_name_H-M   'P 1'
#
loop_
_entity.id
_entity.type
_entity.pdbx_description
1 polymer ?
#
loop_
_entity_poly.entity_id
_entity_poly.type
_entity_poly.pdbx_seq_one_letter_code
_entity_poly.pdbx_strand_id
1 'polypeptide(L)'
;MATAGATSRAANCSATFGKEKRTMSRIGKQPIPIPEKVKVDIKNHTVLVEGPKGKVTKTFAPVVNIAIVDNKVIVSPSEDSSRFAKAMYGTVRSVIAGMVKGVSVGYTKDLEIQGVGFKANLKGKQLDLALGYSHPILMDIPDGIKITVVEGTKLKVEGADKQLVGAVTAEIRSYYPPEPYKGKGVRIVGERVRRKEGKTVA
;
A
#
# COMPACT_ATOMS: atom_id res chain seq x y z
N MET A 1 4.51 75.93 -34.51
CA MET A 1 4.09 76.27 -33.16
C MET A 1 3.57 75.00 -32.50
N ALA A 2 4.10 74.71 -31.33
CA ALA A 2 3.65 73.69 -30.36
C ALA A 2 3.59 72.22 -30.79
N THR A 3 4.66 71.52 -30.52
CA THR A 3 4.85 70.10 -30.52
C THR A 3 4.38 69.55 -29.15
N ALA A 4 3.44 68.60 -29.14
CA ALA A 4 3.04 67.88 -27.96
C ALA A 4 3.73 66.51 -27.95
N GLY A 5 4.63 66.32 -26.98
CA GLY A 5 5.31 65.06 -26.74
C GLY A 5 4.41 64.05 -26.05
N ALA A 6 4.28 62.88 -26.66
CA ALA A 6 3.62 61.70 -26.05
C ALA A 6 4.67 60.81 -25.35
N THR A 7 4.73 60.90 -24.05
CA THR A 7 5.56 60.05 -23.19
C THR A 7 4.91 58.65 -23.07
N SER A 8 5.46 57.66 -23.75
CA SER A 8 5.08 56.24 -23.59
C SER A 8 5.63 55.71 -22.28
N ARG A 9 4.76 55.47 -21.33
CA ARG A 9 5.02 54.71 -20.11
C ARG A 9 5.04 53.23 -20.44
N ALA A 10 6.21 52.68 -20.72
CA ALA A 10 6.43 51.26 -20.73
C ALA A 10 6.31 50.75 -19.30
N ALA A 11 5.19 50.14 -18.99
CA ALA A 11 4.97 49.40 -17.72
C ALA A 11 5.83 48.14 -17.74
N ASN A 12 6.94 48.19 -17.04
CA ASN A 12 7.80 47.06 -16.74
C ASN A 12 7.09 46.11 -15.78
N CYS A 13 6.28 45.20 -16.29
CA CYS A 13 5.68 44.12 -15.52
C CYS A 13 6.63 42.93 -15.41
N SER A 14 7.72 43.11 -14.68
CA SER A 14 8.58 42.03 -14.25
C SER A 14 7.91 41.32 -13.08
N ALA A 15 6.91 40.48 -13.38
CA ALA A 15 6.42 39.50 -12.43
C ALA A 15 7.53 38.47 -12.19
N THR A 16 8.37 38.74 -11.21
CA THR A 16 9.23 37.76 -10.60
C THR A 16 8.33 36.74 -9.91
N PHE A 17 7.88 35.74 -10.66
CA PHE A 17 7.31 34.53 -10.08
C PHE A 17 8.41 33.91 -9.23
N GLY A 18 8.37 34.20 -7.94
CA GLY A 18 9.20 33.58 -6.94
C GLY A 18 9.08 32.07 -7.11
N LYS A 19 10.19 31.39 -7.50
CA LYS A 19 10.29 29.95 -7.42
C LYS A 19 10.03 29.57 -5.97
N GLU A 20 8.78 29.32 -5.61
CA GLU A 20 8.45 28.69 -4.34
C GLU A 20 9.30 27.43 -4.25
N LYS A 21 10.23 27.40 -3.32
CA LYS A 21 10.97 26.19 -2.93
C LYS A 21 9.91 25.23 -2.37
N ARG A 22 9.26 24.47 -3.28
CA ARG A 22 8.32 23.42 -2.90
C ARG A 22 9.08 22.49 -1.98
N THR A 23 8.72 22.51 -0.72
CA THR A 23 9.37 21.73 0.33
C THR A 23 9.25 20.25 -0.02
N MET A 24 10.38 19.55 -0.04
CA MET A 24 10.44 18.11 -0.29
C MET A 24 9.71 17.37 0.82
N SER A 25 9.15 16.21 0.48
CA SER A 25 8.41 15.35 1.43
C SER A 25 9.19 15.11 2.72
N ARG A 26 8.59 15.41 3.87
CA ARG A 26 9.16 15.12 5.19
C ARG A 26 9.39 13.63 5.40
N ILE A 27 8.50 12.79 4.86
CA ILE A 27 8.61 11.32 4.94
C ILE A 27 9.83 10.82 4.15
N GLY A 28 10.05 11.35 2.94
CA GLY A 28 11.19 10.94 2.11
C GLY A 28 12.55 11.19 2.77
N LYS A 29 12.70 12.26 3.53
CA LYS A 29 13.96 12.63 4.22
C LYS A 29 14.35 11.71 5.37
N GLN A 30 13.41 10.94 5.91
CA GLN A 30 13.69 10.06 7.04
C GLN A 30 14.48 8.83 6.59
N PRO A 31 15.68 8.54 7.14
CA PRO A 31 16.40 7.32 6.86
C PRO A 31 15.62 6.10 7.35
N ILE A 32 15.80 4.97 6.69
CA ILE A 32 15.18 3.70 7.07
C ILE A 32 16.23 2.85 7.77
N PRO A 33 16.12 2.57 9.08
CA PRO A 33 17.04 1.70 9.77
C PRO A 33 16.89 0.26 9.26
N ILE A 34 18.01 -0.43 9.04
CA ILE A 34 18.04 -1.85 8.67
C ILE A 34 18.25 -2.64 9.97
N PRO A 35 17.31 -3.48 10.40
CA PRO A 35 17.51 -4.35 11.56
C PRO A 35 18.58 -5.43 11.28
N GLU A 36 19.27 -5.91 12.29
CA GLU A 36 20.40 -6.85 12.20
C GLU A 36 20.11 -8.15 11.43
N LYS A 37 18.84 -8.58 11.41
CA LYS A 37 18.39 -9.83 10.76
C LYS A 37 17.91 -9.63 9.32
N VAL A 38 18.07 -8.44 8.74
CA VAL A 38 17.60 -8.11 7.40
C VAL A 38 18.78 -7.71 6.52
N LYS A 39 18.87 -8.29 5.34
CA LYS A 39 19.82 -7.92 4.30
C LYS A 39 19.10 -7.13 3.22
N VAL A 40 19.71 -6.05 2.76
CA VAL A 40 19.16 -5.20 1.68
C VAL A 40 20.20 -5.09 0.60
N ASP A 41 19.86 -5.58 -0.59
CA ASP A 41 20.69 -5.47 -1.79
C ASP A 41 20.00 -4.54 -2.80
N ILE A 42 20.77 -3.65 -3.38
CA ILE A 42 20.30 -2.69 -4.38
C ILE A 42 21.06 -2.91 -5.68
N LYS A 43 20.34 -3.26 -6.76
CA LYS A 43 20.91 -3.44 -8.09
C LYS A 43 20.03 -2.70 -9.11
N ASN A 44 20.61 -1.74 -9.83
CA ASN A 44 19.94 -1.07 -10.96
C ASN A 44 18.48 -0.70 -10.68
N HIS A 45 18.19 0.05 -9.61
CA HIS A 45 16.84 0.44 -9.15
C HIS A 45 15.93 -0.71 -8.69
N THR A 46 16.43 -1.94 -8.63
CA THR A 46 15.74 -3.07 -8.00
C THR A 46 16.28 -3.26 -6.60
N VAL A 47 15.38 -3.23 -5.63
CA VAL A 47 15.68 -3.45 -4.21
C VAL A 47 15.22 -4.84 -3.82
N LEU A 48 16.16 -5.66 -3.37
CA LEU A 48 15.94 -6.97 -2.80
C LEU A 48 16.11 -6.86 -1.28
N VAL A 49 15.10 -7.28 -0.54
CA VAL A 49 15.14 -7.33 0.93
C VAL A 49 14.92 -8.77 1.37
N GLU A 50 15.89 -9.31 2.10
CA GLU A 50 15.86 -10.66 2.65
C GLU A 50 15.84 -10.62 4.17
N GLY A 51 15.08 -11.52 4.80
CA GLY A 51 15.04 -11.67 6.26
C GLY A 51 14.28 -12.90 6.71
N PRO A 52 14.00 -13.01 8.02
CA PRO A 52 13.47 -14.22 8.64
C PRO A 52 12.06 -14.63 8.14
N LYS A 53 11.26 -13.67 7.65
CA LYS A 53 9.89 -13.95 7.17
C LYS A 53 9.81 -14.20 5.67
N GLY A 54 10.90 -14.00 4.93
CA GLY A 54 10.95 -14.23 3.50
C GLY A 54 11.79 -13.20 2.74
N LYS A 55 11.62 -13.20 1.42
CA LYS A 55 12.31 -12.31 0.49
C LYS A 55 11.28 -11.49 -0.28
N VAL A 56 11.54 -10.22 -0.45
CA VAL A 56 10.69 -9.32 -1.25
C VAL A 56 11.57 -8.53 -2.20
N THR A 57 11.20 -8.54 -3.49
CA THR A 57 11.91 -7.82 -4.53
C THR A 57 10.98 -6.81 -5.17
N LYS A 58 11.45 -5.57 -5.35
CA LYS A 58 10.72 -4.53 -6.08
C LYS A 58 11.63 -3.70 -6.95
N THR A 59 11.17 -3.42 -8.15
CA THR A 59 11.84 -2.52 -9.10
C THR A 59 11.16 -1.15 -9.05
N PHE A 60 11.95 -0.10 -8.95
CA PHE A 60 11.50 1.28 -8.90
C PHE A 60 11.89 2.03 -10.19
N ALA A 61 11.18 3.12 -10.49
CA ALA A 61 11.53 3.98 -11.61
C ALA A 61 12.89 4.67 -11.39
N PRO A 62 13.70 4.89 -12.44
CA PRO A 62 15.06 5.44 -12.34
C PRO A 62 15.09 6.95 -12.02
N VAL A 63 14.05 7.46 -11.41
CA VAL A 63 13.86 8.88 -11.05
C VAL A 63 14.32 9.16 -9.62
N VAL A 64 14.69 8.12 -8.87
CA VAL A 64 15.06 8.20 -7.46
C VAL A 64 16.33 7.40 -7.23
N ASN A 65 17.30 8.00 -6.56
CA ASN A 65 18.53 7.34 -6.16
C ASN A 65 18.37 6.72 -4.78
N ILE A 66 18.77 5.45 -4.62
CA ILE A 66 18.69 4.69 -3.38
C ILE A 66 20.11 4.29 -3.00
N ALA A 67 20.53 4.65 -1.78
CA ALA A 67 21.86 4.34 -1.26
C ALA A 67 21.76 3.75 0.16
N ILE A 68 22.75 2.92 0.51
CA ILE A 68 22.91 2.41 1.87
C ILE A 68 24.08 3.12 2.50
N VAL A 69 23.84 3.81 3.62
CA VAL A 69 24.87 4.50 4.41
C VAL A 69 24.64 4.18 5.88
N ASP A 70 25.69 3.80 6.60
CA ASP A 70 25.65 3.52 8.04
C ASP A 70 24.50 2.59 8.48
N ASN A 71 24.30 1.47 7.75
CA ASN A 71 23.22 0.52 8.02
C ASN A 71 21.80 1.12 7.93
N LYS A 72 21.65 2.20 7.15
CA LYS A 72 20.38 2.86 6.88
C LYS A 72 20.18 3.02 5.37
N VAL A 73 18.98 2.80 4.91
CA VAL A 73 18.63 3.12 3.51
C VAL A 73 18.22 4.59 3.43
N ILE A 74 18.93 5.32 2.59
CA ILE A 74 18.65 6.72 2.28
C ILE A 74 18.15 6.79 0.84
N VAL A 75 17.04 7.46 0.66
CA VAL A 75 16.44 7.71 -0.65
C VAL A 75 16.68 9.17 -0.99
N SER A 76 17.12 9.48 -2.20
CA SER A 76 17.29 10.84 -2.69
C SER A 76 16.63 11.00 -4.05
N PRO A 77 16.03 12.15 -4.37
CA PRO A 77 15.52 12.39 -5.71
C PRO A 77 16.70 12.51 -6.67
N SER A 78 16.51 12.09 -7.92
CA SER A 78 17.42 12.40 -9.00
C SER A 78 17.46 13.92 -9.23
N GLU A 79 18.48 14.42 -9.93
CA GLU A 79 18.66 15.84 -10.25
C GLU A 79 17.47 16.44 -11.00
N ASP A 80 16.69 15.60 -11.68
CA ASP A 80 15.45 15.99 -12.33
C ASP A 80 14.41 16.43 -11.28
N SER A 81 14.25 17.74 -11.16
CA SER A 81 13.28 18.38 -10.27
C SER A 81 11.81 18.21 -10.70
N SER A 82 11.49 17.14 -11.45
CA SER A 82 10.15 16.91 -11.97
C SER A 82 9.13 16.67 -10.82
N ARG A 83 7.86 17.01 -11.07
CA ARG A 83 6.78 16.75 -10.12
C ARG A 83 6.67 15.26 -9.81
N PHE A 84 6.94 14.41 -10.80
CA PHE A 84 6.93 12.96 -10.66
C PHE A 84 8.06 12.45 -9.75
N ALA A 85 9.29 12.96 -9.91
CA ALA A 85 10.42 12.61 -9.04
C ALA A 85 10.13 12.93 -7.56
N LYS A 86 9.54 14.10 -7.30
CA LYS A 86 9.15 14.53 -5.95
C LYS A 86 8.06 13.64 -5.34
N ALA A 87 7.09 13.20 -6.14
CA ALA A 87 6.05 12.27 -5.70
C ALA A 87 6.64 10.87 -5.41
N MET A 88 7.48 10.36 -6.32
CA MET A 88 8.11 9.04 -6.20
C MET A 88 9.06 8.94 -5.01
N TYR A 89 9.75 10.01 -4.66
CA TYR A 89 10.66 10.07 -3.52
C TYR A 89 10.04 9.58 -2.21
N GLY A 90 8.86 10.10 -1.85
CA GLY A 90 8.14 9.67 -0.65
C GLY A 90 7.55 8.27 -0.75
N THR A 91 7.05 7.92 -1.95
CA THR A 91 6.46 6.60 -2.24
C THR A 91 7.51 5.49 -2.13
N VAL A 92 8.65 5.65 -2.80
CA VAL A 92 9.75 4.68 -2.76
C VAL A 92 10.23 4.46 -1.33
N ARG A 93 10.46 5.54 -0.59
CA ARG A 93 10.85 5.44 0.82
C ARG A 93 9.84 4.65 1.66
N SER A 94 8.55 4.93 1.51
CA SER A 94 7.50 4.25 2.29
C SER A 94 7.36 2.77 1.90
N VAL A 95 7.54 2.43 0.61
CA VAL A 95 7.52 1.05 0.14
C VAL A 95 8.72 0.27 0.70
N ILE A 96 9.94 0.82 0.62
CA ILE A 96 11.14 0.17 1.17
C ILE A 96 11.01 -0.03 2.69
N ALA A 97 10.52 0.97 3.43
CA ALA A 97 10.25 0.83 4.86
C ALA A 97 9.21 -0.28 5.14
N GLY A 98 8.19 -0.39 4.29
CA GLY A 98 7.22 -1.49 4.33
C GLY A 98 7.87 -2.86 4.07
N MET A 99 8.78 -2.97 3.07
CA MET A 99 9.50 -4.21 2.78
C MET A 99 10.37 -4.64 3.97
N VAL A 100 11.17 -3.73 4.53
CA VAL A 100 12.03 -4.01 5.69
C VAL A 100 11.20 -4.48 6.89
N LYS A 101 10.08 -3.81 7.19
CA LYS A 101 9.16 -4.22 8.26
C LYS A 101 8.51 -5.58 7.96
N GLY A 102 8.10 -5.81 6.72
CA GLY A 102 7.43 -7.05 6.33
C GLY A 102 8.33 -8.27 6.41
N VAL A 103 9.60 -8.13 6.01
CA VAL A 103 10.57 -9.22 6.06
C VAL A 103 11.07 -9.48 7.49
N SER A 104 11.08 -8.46 8.38
CA SER A 104 11.49 -8.61 9.78
C SER A 104 10.38 -9.17 10.66
N VAL A 105 9.21 -8.54 10.67
CA VAL A 105 8.08 -8.85 11.57
C VAL A 105 6.99 -9.63 10.83
N GLY A 106 6.75 -9.32 9.57
CA GLY A 106 5.63 -9.79 8.77
C GLY A 106 4.42 -8.85 8.85
N TYR A 107 3.49 -9.06 7.93
CA TYR A 107 2.18 -8.42 7.94
C TYR A 107 1.10 -9.46 8.18
N THR A 108 0.15 -9.13 9.02
CA THR A 108 -1.02 -9.97 9.30
C THR A 108 -2.28 -9.18 9.07
N LYS A 109 -3.29 -9.83 8.51
CA LYS A 109 -4.65 -9.32 8.37
C LYS A 109 -5.63 -10.41 8.79
N ASP A 110 -6.54 -10.05 9.67
CA ASP A 110 -7.55 -10.95 10.16
C ASP A 110 -8.89 -10.64 9.49
N LEU A 111 -9.57 -11.68 9.02
CA LEU A 111 -10.87 -11.63 8.40
C LEU A 111 -11.86 -12.44 9.23
N GLU A 112 -13.09 -12.00 9.28
CA GLU A 112 -14.18 -12.67 9.96
C GLU A 112 -15.35 -12.88 8.99
N ILE A 113 -15.81 -14.12 8.91
CA ILE A 113 -16.95 -14.52 8.10
C ILE A 113 -18.18 -14.55 9.00
N GLN A 114 -19.17 -13.74 8.68
CA GLN A 114 -20.44 -13.70 9.40
C GLN A 114 -21.57 -14.19 8.51
N GLY A 115 -22.25 -15.23 8.93
CA GLY A 115 -23.41 -15.79 8.23
C GLY A 115 -23.74 -17.19 8.69
N VAL A 116 -25.03 -17.55 8.65
CA VAL A 116 -25.47 -18.90 8.99
C VAL A 116 -25.04 -19.87 7.88
N GLY A 117 -24.30 -20.90 8.24
CA GLY A 117 -23.80 -21.90 7.29
C GLY A 117 -22.55 -21.47 6.50
N PHE A 118 -22.05 -20.26 6.70
CA PHE A 118 -20.82 -19.81 6.04
C PHE A 118 -19.59 -20.46 6.69
N LYS A 119 -18.70 -21.00 5.85
CA LYS A 119 -17.50 -21.70 6.30
C LYS A 119 -16.35 -21.44 5.32
N ALA A 120 -15.14 -21.46 5.83
CA ALA A 120 -13.92 -21.48 5.06
C ALA A 120 -13.10 -22.72 5.41
N ASN A 121 -12.57 -23.39 4.41
CA ASN A 121 -11.70 -24.54 4.55
C ASN A 121 -10.44 -24.37 3.72
N LEU A 122 -9.31 -24.80 4.23
CA LEU A 122 -8.05 -24.83 3.50
C LEU A 122 -7.85 -26.19 2.86
N LYS A 123 -7.71 -26.25 1.54
CA LYS A 123 -7.41 -27.47 0.77
C LYS A 123 -6.03 -27.33 0.10
N GLY A 124 -4.98 -27.66 0.82
CA GLY A 124 -3.60 -27.50 0.32
C GLY A 124 -3.26 -26.04 0.02
N LYS A 125 -3.08 -25.68 -1.26
CA LYS A 125 -2.82 -24.32 -1.72
C LYS A 125 -4.07 -23.55 -2.13
N GLN A 126 -5.26 -24.12 -1.92
CA GLN A 126 -6.53 -23.48 -2.28
C GLN A 126 -7.35 -23.21 -1.03
N LEU A 127 -7.99 -22.05 -1.02
CA LEU A 127 -8.98 -21.66 -0.03
C LEU A 127 -10.37 -21.93 -0.60
N ASP A 128 -11.12 -22.80 0.06
CA ASP A 128 -12.51 -23.13 -0.27
C ASP A 128 -13.45 -22.35 0.63
N LEU A 129 -14.29 -21.51 0.02
CA LEU A 129 -15.20 -20.61 0.69
C LEU A 129 -16.66 -21.02 0.40
N ALA A 130 -17.36 -21.50 1.41
CA ALA A 130 -18.80 -21.75 1.36
C ALA A 130 -19.54 -20.50 1.89
N LEU A 131 -19.96 -19.61 1.01
CA LEU A 131 -20.59 -18.32 1.31
C LEU A 131 -22.07 -18.27 0.90
N GLY A 132 -22.74 -19.42 0.79
CA GLY A 132 -24.15 -19.51 0.44
C GLY A 132 -24.44 -19.41 -1.06
N TYR A 133 -23.42 -19.47 -1.91
CA TYR A 133 -23.59 -19.62 -3.36
C TYR A 133 -23.86 -21.08 -3.76
N SER A 134 -24.50 -21.30 -4.90
CA SER A 134 -24.78 -22.64 -5.44
C SER A 134 -23.52 -23.37 -5.94
N HIS A 135 -22.43 -22.64 -6.19
CA HIS A 135 -21.15 -23.19 -6.62
C HIS A 135 -20.07 -22.94 -5.56
N PRO A 136 -19.09 -23.84 -5.40
CA PRO A 136 -17.97 -23.62 -4.50
C PRO A 136 -17.08 -22.48 -5.04
N ILE A 137 -16.61 -21.63 -4.15
CA ILE A 137 -15.64 -20.57 -4.46
C ILE A 137 -14.26 -21.09 -4.06
N LEU A 138 -13.45 -21.39 -5.06
CA LEU A 138 -12.07 -21.82 -4.88
C LEU A 138 -11.15 -20.67 -5.25
N MET A 139 -10.28 -20.30 -4.34
CA MET A 139 -9.26 -19.26 -4.53
C MET A 139 -7.87 -19.88 -4.36
N ASP A 140 -7.01 -19.70 -5.35
CA ASP A 140 -5.60 -20.11 -5.26
C ASP A 140 -4.82 -19.12 -4.39
N ILE A 141 -4.02 -19.67 -3.47
CA ILE A 141 -3.20 -18.86 -2.57
C ILE A 141 -1.87 -18.56 -3.28
N PRO A 142 -1.55 -17.29 -3.52
CA PRO A 142 -0.30 -16.93 -4.15
C PRO A 142 0.90 -17.26 -3.25
N ASP A 143 2.05 -17.55 -3.89
CA ASP A 143 3.28 -17.86 -3.18
C ASP A 143 3.72 -16.67 -2.30
N GLY A 144 4.23 -16.96 -1.10
CA GLY A 144 4.63 -15.95 -0.12
C GLY A 144 3.53 -15.51 0.85
N ILE A 145 2.33 -16.08 0.75
CA ILE A 145 1.23 -15.87 1.69
C ILE A 145 0.89 -17.18 2.41
N LYS A 146 0.65 -17.05 3.71
CA LYS A 146 0.14 -18.12 4.55
C LYS A 146 -1.25 -17.73 5.06
N ILE A 147 -2.24 -18.58 4.78
CA ILE A 147 -3.58 -18.41 5.32
C ILE A 147 -3.80 -19.48 6.39
N THR A 148 -4.29 -19.05 7.53
CA THR A 148 -4.68 -19.94 8.63
C THR A 148 -6.17 -19.77 8.89
N VAL A 149 -6.90 -20.86 8.90
CA VAL A 149 -8.35 -20.88 9.20
C VAL A 149 -8.53 -21.31 10.63
N VAL A 150 -9.24 -20.50 11.41
CA VAL A 150 -9.58 -20.78 12.81
C VAL A 150 -11.11 -20.86 12.92
N GLU A 151 -11.59 -21.95 13.50
CA GLU A 151 -13.03 -22.20 13.72
C GLU A 151 -13.89 -22.19 12.44
N GLY A 152 -13.27 -22.27 11.26
CA GLY A 152 -13.98 -22.22 9.97
C GLY A 152 -14.61 -20.86 9.62
N THR A 153 -14.53 -19.86 10.50
CA THR A 153 -15.13 -18.53 10.32
C THR A 153 -14.14 -17.38 10.44
N LYS A 154 -12.99 -17.63 11.04
CA LYS A 154 -11.93 -16.64 11.18
C LYS A 154 -10.75 -17.03 10.29
N LEU A 155 -10.31 -16.10 9.47
CA LEU A 155 -9.17 -16.27 8.56
C LEU A 155 -8.06 -15.32 8.98
N LYS A 156 -6.85 -15.84 9.09
CA LYS A 156 -5.66 -15.03 9.32
C LYS A 156 -4.76 -15.13 8.10
N VAL A 157 -4.50 -14.00 7.44
CA VAL A 157 -3.64 -13.88 6.26
C VAL A 157 -2.31 -13.28 6.68
N GLU A 158 -1.23 -14.02 6.51
CA GLU A 158 0.13 -13.62 6.88
C GLU A 158 1.04 -13.61 5.66
N GLY A 159 1.96 -12.64 5.60
CA GLY A 159 2.95 -12.56 4.52
C GLY A 159 4.01 -11.49 4.76
N ALA A 160 5.07 -11.55 3.97
CA ALA A 160 6.16 -10.57 4.00
C ALA A 160 5.82 -9.32 3.18
N ASP A 161 5.09 -9.44 2.08
CA ASP A 161 4.70 -8.30 1.24
C ASP A 161 3.36 -7.71 1.68
N LYS A 162 3.39 -6.46 2.15
CA LYS A 162 2.19 -5.70 2.56
C LYS A 162 1.14 -5.60 1.44
N GLN A 163 1.59 -5.44 0.19
CA GLN A 163 0.67 -5.26 -0.94
C GLN A 163 -0.03 -6.56 -1.29
N LEU A 164 0.71 -7.67 -1.34
CA LEU A 164 0.15 -8.99 -1.57
C LEU A 164 -0.85 -9.40 -0.47
N VAL A 165 -0.48 -9.24 0.80
CA VAL A 165 -1.39 -9.51 1.93
C VAL A 165 -2.66 -8.67 1.82
N GLY A 166 -2.52 -7.38 1.46
CA GLY A 166 -3.66 -6.49 1.26
C GLY A 166 -4.55 -6.89 0.10
N ALA A 167 -3.95 -7.25 -1.04
CA ALA A 167 -4.67 -7.67 -2.25
C ALA A 167 -5.49 -8.95 -2.01
N VAL A 168 -4.85 -9.99 -1.46
CA VAL A 168 -5.51 -11.26 -1.12
C VAL A 168 -6.65 -11.05 -0.10
N THR A 169 -6.42 -10.23 0.92
CA THR A 169 -7.44 -9.90 1.91
C THR A 169 -8.65 -9.21 1.27
N ALA A 170 -8.39 -8.26 0.35
CA ALA A 170 -9.44 -7.54 -0.37
C ALA A 170 -10.18 -8.46 -1.34
N GLU A 171 -9.49 -9.38 -2.00
CA GLU A 171 -10.07 -10.37 -2.90
C GLU A 171 -11.02 -11.32 -2.15
N ILE A 172 -10.57 -11.89 -1.02
CA ILE A 172 -11.44 -12.74 -0.17
C ILE A 172 -12.69 -11.97 0.27
N ARG A 173 -12.54 -10.71 0.65
CA ARG A 173 -13.67 -9.85 1.03
C ARG A 173 -14.60 -9.55 -0.14
N SER A 174 -14.09 -9.47 -1.36
CA SER A 174 -14.89 -9.14 -2.56
C SER A 174 -15.86 -10.25 -2.97
N TYR A 175 -15.58 -11.51 -2.63
CA TYR A 175 -16.48 -12.62 -2.92
C TYR A 175 -17.84 -12.48 -2.25
N TYR A 176 -17.90 -11.96 -1.03
CA TYR A 176 -19.16 -11.67 -0.36
C TYR A 176 -19.00 -10.45 0.57
N PRO A 177 -19.20 -9.23 0.04
CA PRO A 177 -19.05 -8.01 0.84
C PRO A 177 -20.11 -7.97 1.96
N PRO A 178 -19.81 -7.32 3.09
CA PRO A 178 -20.71 -7.27 4.23
C PRO A 178 -22.02 -6.53 3.88
N GLU A 179 -23.13 -7.18 4.14
CA GLU A 179 -24.48 -6.64 3.92
C GLU A 179 -24.79 -5.50 4.90
N PRO A 180 -25.45 -4.42 4.45
CA PRO A 180 -25.73 -3.26 5.31
C PRO A 180 -26.83 -3.50 6.36
N TYR A 181 -27.69 -4.52 6.21
CA TYR A 181 -28.83 -4.76 7.12
C TYR A 181 -28.47 -5.69 8.28
N LYS A 182 -28.11 -6.93 7.99
CA LYS A 182 -27.78 -7.94 9.01
C LYS A 182 -26.26 -8.07 9.25
N GLY A 183 -25.43 -7.48 8.38
CA GLY A 183 -23.98 -7.55 8.48
C GLY A 183 -23.39 -8.91 8.09
N LYS A 184 -24.17 -9.75 7.37
CA LYS A 184 -23.66 -11.01 6.82
C LYS A 184 -22.60 -10.75 5.75
N GLY A 185 -21.58 -11.56 5.69
CA GLY A 185 -20.51 -11.48 4.71
C GLY A 185 -19.13 -11.59 5.33
N VAL A 186 -18.13 -11.41 4.48
CA VAL A 186 -16.70 -11.41 4.85
C VAL A 186 -16.27 -9.98 5.17
N ARG A 187 -15.76 -9.75 6.36
CA ARG A 187 -15.28 -8.44 6.80
C ARG A 187 -13.85 -8.54 7.32
N ILE A 188 -13.11 -7.45 7.20
CA ILE A 188 -11.80 -7.31 7.84
C ILE A 188 -12.03 -6.92 9.31
N VAL A 189 -11.30 -7.55 10.22
CA VAL A 189 -11.38 -7.20 11.64
C VAL A 189 -11.01 -5.73 11.84
N GLY A 190 -11.88 -4.99 12.53
CA GLY A 190 -11.76 -3.54 12.71
C GLY A 190 -12.44 -2.70 11.62
N GLU A 191 -13.05 -3.31 10.60
CA GLU A 191 -13.82 -2.58 9.59
C GLU A 191 -15.17 -2.11 10.15
N ARG A 192 -15.47 -0.82 9.98
CA ARG A 192 -16.78 -0.26 10.30
C ARG A 192 -17.73 -0.45 9.13
N VAL A 193 -18.59 -1.47 9.21
CA VAL A 193 -19.63 -1.69 8.21
C VAL A 193 -20.77 -0.68 8.42
N ARG A 194 -21.13 0.02 7.32
CA ARG A 194 -22.30 0.93 7.37
C ARG A 194 -23.57 0.10 7.50
N ARG A 195 -24.31 0.29 8.59
CA ARG A 195 -25.63 -0.33 8.80
C ARG A 195 -26.74 0.60 8.39
N LYS A 196 -27.77 0.04 7.78
CA LYS A 196 -29.03 0.71 7.47
C LYS A 196 -30.14 0.05 8.29
N GLU A 197 -31.09 0.85 8.70
CA GLU A 197 -32.33 0.33 9.31
C GLU A 197 -33.20 -0.28 8.22
N GLY A 198 -33.85 -1.40 8.53
CA GLY A 198 -34.86 -2.00 7.65
C GLY A 198 -36.11 -1.13 7.60
N LYS A 199 -37.02 -1.45 6.67
CA LYS A 199 -38.34 -0.80 6.64
C LYS A 199 -39.09 -1.12 7.93
N THR A 200 -39.54 -0.09 8.64
CA THR A 200 -40.47 -0.24 9.74
C THR A 200 -41.81 -0.63 9.14
N VAL A 201 -42.33 -1.79 9.49
CA VAL A 201 -43.71 -2.18 9.16
C VAL A 201 -44.57 -1.42 10.16
N ALA A 202 -45.36 -0.48 9.65
CA ALA A 202 -46.37 0.24 10.44
C ALA A 202 -47.56 -0.69 10.65
#